data_dddce163f0bf13cb59df211a2e98142c
#
_entry.id   dddce163f0bf13cb59df211a2e98142c
#
_cell.length_a   1.000
_cell.length_b   1.000
_cell.length_c   1.000
_cell.angle_alpha   90.00
_cell.angle_beta   90.00
_cell.angle_gamma   90.00
#
_symmetry.space_group_name_H-M   'P 1'
#
loop_
_entity.id
_entity.type
_entity.pdbx_description
1 polymer ?
#
loop_
_entity_poly.entity_id
_entity_poly.type
_entity_poly.pdbx_seq_one_letter_code
_entity_poly.pdbx_strand_id
1 'polypeptide(L)'
;EFELEPVDLNLSMMLEQIADELYGVLQEKKLTCDVDVEENLEVYGDPDKLARVFDNILRNAIAYCYENTKIEIQARMKNNKIEITFTNSGDRIPGDMLQTIFEKFYRVDNSRSTGTGGAGLGLAIAKEIVELHDGQIMAKSDDLHTQFIVTLPSENELEENEEGSKNEIHTHRRHTFGGRPVHWKLPKGKAGKGDMDQS
;
A
#
# COMPACT_ATOMS: atom_id res chain seq x y z
N GLU A 1 0.89 18.27 -8.47
CA GLU A 1 1.77 18.19 -7.31
C GLU A 1 0.99 17.45 -6.21
N PHE A 2 1.42 16.22 -5.85
CA PHE A 2 0.74 15.45 -4.80
C PHE A 2 1.21 15.95 -3.44
N GLU A 3 0.39 16.74 -2.78
CA GLU A 3 0.56 17.04 -1.36
C GLU A 3 -0.09 15.90 -0.57
N LEU A 4 0.63 15.32 0.41
CA LEU A 4 0.09 14.29 1.29
C LEU A 4 -0.62 14.93 2.48
N GLU A 5 -1.76 14.37 2.86
CA GLU A 5 -2.49 14.66 4.10
C GLU A 5 -2.46 13.43 5.02
N PRO A 6 -1.30 13.09 5.60
CA PRO A 6 -1.14 11.85 6.32
C PRO A 6 -1.77 11.91 7.71
N VAL A 7 -2.36 10.79 8.12
CA VAL A 7 -2.94 10.55 9.45
C VAL A 7 -2.60 9.13 9.91
N ASP A 8 -2.78 8.86 11.19
CA ASP A 8 -2.72 7.49 11.71
C ASP A 8 -3.92 6.72 11.17
N LEU A 9 -3.69 5.61 10.48
CA LEU A 9 -4.76 4.83 9.90
C LEU A 9 -4.57 3.33 10.14
N ASN A 10 -5.69 2.64 10.33
CA ASN A 10 -5.72 1.18 10.42
C ASN A 10 -5.73 0.57 9.01
N LEU A 11 -4.56 0.06 8.62
CA LEU A 11 -4.35 -0.53 7.30
C LEU A 11 -5.12 -1.85 7.12
N SER A 12 -5.28 -2.63 8.20
CA SER A 12 -6.03 -3.89 8.17
C SER A 12 -7.48 -3.66 7.76
N MET A 13 -8.14 -2.68 8.39
CA MET A 13 -9.51 -2.29 8.05
C MET A 13 -9.63 -1.76 6.62
N MET A 14 -8.66 -0.97 6.16
CA MET A 14 -8.65 -0.42 4.81
C MET A 14 -8.58 -1.54 3.75
N LEU A 15 -7.72 -2.53 3.93
CA LEU A 15 -7.58 -3.65 2.98
C LEU A 15 -8.85 -4.50 2.91
N GLU A 16 -9.48 -4.79 4.05
CA GLU A 16 -10.76 -5.50 4.11
C GLU A 16 -11.87 -4.71 3.38
N GLN A 17 -11.99 -3.41 3.64
CA GLN A 17 -12.98 -2.55 3.01
C GLN A 17 -12.81 -2.52 1.48
N ILE A 18 -11.59 -2.38 0.97
CA ILE A 18 -11.33 -2.34 -0.48
C ILE A 18 -11.71 -3.67 -1.15
N ALA A 19 -11.44 -4.81 -0.50
CA ALA A 19 -11.85 -6.11 -1.01
C ALA A 19 -13.39 -6.23 -1.06
N ASP A 20 -14.09 -5.75 -0.04
CA ASP A 20 -15.55 -5.74 0.01
C ASP A 20 -16.17 -4.84 -1.07
N GLU A 21 -15.60 -3.66 -1.31
CA GLU A 21 -16.08 -2.73 -2.34
C GLU A 21 -15.97 -3.33 -3.75
N LEU A 22 -14.99 -4.20 -4.00
CA LEU A 22 -14.79 -4.86 -5.30
C LEU A 22 -15.49 -6.20 -5.43
N TYR A 23 -16.28 -6.63 -4.42
CA TYR A 23 -16.98 -7.91 -4.44
C TYR A 23 -17.83 -8.12 -5.70
N GLY A 24 -18.59 -7.12 -6.14
CA GLY A 24 -19.41 -7.19 -7.37
C GLY A 24 -18.57 -7.48 -8.61
N VAL A 25 -17.43 -6.80 -8.76
CA VAL A 25 -16.51 -6.98 -9.90
C VAL A 25 -15.87 -8.36 -9.87
N LEU A 26 -15.52 -8.86 -8.68
CA LEU A 26 -15.00 -10.22 -8.49
C LEU A 26 -16.03 -11.27 -8.93
N GLN A 27 -17.29 -11.12 -8.52
CA GLN A 27 -18.36 -12.04 -8.89
C GLN A 27 -18.63 -12.07 -10.40
N GLU A 28 -18.62 -10.91 -11.07
CA GLU A 28 -18.77 -10.84 -12.53
C GLU A 28 -17.69 -11.65 -13.28
N LYS A 29 -16.49 -11.71 -12.73
CA LYS A 29 -15.35 -12.47 -13.26
C LYS A 29 -15.22 -13.88 -12.68
N LYS A 30 -16.16 -14.30 -11.85
CA LYS A 30 -16.13 -15.60 -11.13
C LYS A 30 -14.85 -15.79 -10.31
N LEU A 31 -14.39 -14.74 -9.67
CA LEU A 31 -13.24 -14.73 -8.79
C LEU A 31 -13.69 -14.70 -7.33
N THR A 32 -12.86 -15.24 -6.44
CA THR A 32 -12.94 -15.04 -4.99
C THR A 32 -11.77 -14.20 -4.52
N CYS A 33 -11.90 -13.55 -3.37
CA CYS A 33 -10.82 -12.81 -2.73
C CYS A 33 -10.69 -13.29 -1.29
N ASP A 34 -9.52 -13.80 -0.93
CA ASP A 34 -9.18 -14.17 0.43
C ASP A 34 -8.33 -13.04 1.03
N VAL A 35 -8.78 -12.48 2.15
CA VAL A 35 -8.08 -11.41 2.88
C VAL A 35 -7.53 -12.00 4.17
N ASP A 36 -6.21 -12.15 4.24
CA ASP A 36 -5.48 -12.66 5.39
C ASP A 36 -4.50 -11.58 5.88
N VAL A 37 -5.00 -10.68 6.71
CA VAL A 37 -4.26 -9.53 7.23
C VAL A 37 -4.09 -9.65 8.74
N GLU A 38 -2.90 -9.29 9.22
CA GLU A 38 -2.63 -9.18 10.65
C GLU A 38 -3.49 -8.07 11.24
N GLU A 39 -4.06 -8.32 12.43
CA GLU A 39 -4.92 -7.35 13.10
C GLU A 39 -4.13 -6.11 13.54
N ASN A 40 -4.76 -4.94 13.48
CA ASN A 40 -4.22 -3.67 13.98
C ASN A 40 -2.86 -3.27 13.36
N LEU A 41 -2.67 -3.51 12.08
CA LEU A 41 -1.56 -2.90 11.35
C LEU A 41 -1.85 -1.40 11.18
N GLU A 42 -1.02 -0.59 11.80
CA GLU A 42 -1.14 0.87 11.77
C GLU A 42 -0.03 1.49 10.93
N VAL A 43 -0.39 2.47 10.11
CA VAL A 43 0.54 3.22 9.27
C VAL A 43 0.19 4.70 9.33
N TYR A 44 1.19 5.54 9.36
CA TYR A 44 1.00 6.97 9.17
C TYR A 44 1.07 7.30 7.69
N GLY A 45 -0.07 7.67 7.10
CA GLY A 45 -0.17 7.89 5.67
C GLY A 45 -1.46 8.60 5.25
N ASP A 46 -1.51 8.98 3.99
CA ASP A 46 -2.68 9.60 3.38
C ASP A 46 -3.71 8.52 3.00
N PRO A 47 -4.87 8.47 3.66
CA PRO A 47 -5.84 7.40 3.48
C PRO A 47 -6.39 7.32 2.06
N ASP A 48 -6.68 8.45 1.42
CA ASP A 48 -7.25 8.48 0.07
C ASP A 48 -6.23 7.99 -0.97
N LYS A 49 -4.98 8.35 -0.78
CA LYS A 49 -3.92 7.94 -1.68
C LYS A 49 -3.53 6.47 -1.49
N LEU A 50 -3.44 5.99 -0.24
CA LEU A 50 -3.17 4.57 0.02
C LEU A 50 -4.33 3.69 -0.43
N ALA A 51 -5.59 4.09 -0.22
CA ALA A 51 -6.74 3.38 -0.78
C ALA A 51 -6.64 3.27 -2.31
N ARG A 52 -6.23 4.33 -2.98
CA ARG A 52 -6.01 4.33 -4.43
C ARG A 52 -4.89 3.38 -4.87
N VAL A 53 -3.82 3.24 -4.08
CA VAL A 53 -2.76 2.25 -4.35
C VAL A 53 -3.34 0.85 -4.39
N PHE A 54 -4.05 0.46 -3.33
CA PHE A 54 -4.57 -0.90 -3.19
C PHE A 54 -5.70 -1.19 -4.16
N ASP A 55 -6.59 -0.24 -4.43
CA ASP A 55 -7.61 -0.35 -5.48
C ASP A 55 -6.97 -0.56 -6.85
N ASN A 56 -5.95 0.20 -7.21
CA ASN A 56 -5.24 0.05 -8.49
C ASN A 56 -4.58 -1.32 -8.63
N ILE A 57 -3.94 -1.82 -7.58
CA ILE A 57 -3.29 -3.15 -7.58
C ILE A 57 -4.36 -4.25 -7.68
N LEU A 58 -5.42 -4.18 -6.87
CA LEU A 58 -6.46 -5.20 -6.86
C LEU A 58 -7.23 -5.24 -8.19
N ARG A 59 -7.56 -4.09 -8.78
CA ARG A 59 -8.17 -4.03 -10.14
C ARG A 59 -7.24 -4.59 -11.20
N ASN A 60 -5.94 -4.37 -11.09
CA ASN A 60 -4.97 -4.99 -11.98
C ASN A 60 -4.98 -6.52 -11.82
N ALA A 61 -4.92 -7.01 -10.59
CA ALA A 61 -5.01 -8.45 -10.30
C ALA A 61 -6.30 -9.06 -10.88
N ILE A 62 -7.46 -8.42 -10.68
CA ILE A 62 -8.76 -8.85 -11.23
C ILE A 62 -8.73 -8.87 -12.76
N ALA A 63 -8.11 -7.88 -13.40
CA ALA A 63 -8.08 -7.77 -14.86
C ALA A 63 -7.31 -8.92 -15.51
N TYR A 64 -6.24 -9.38 -14.88
CA TYR A 64 -5.31 -10.38 -15.42
C TYR A 64 -5.45 -11.78 -14.80
N CYS A 65 -6.35 -11.95 -13.82
CA CYS A 65 -6.61 -13.22 -13.18
C CYS A 65 -7.39 -14.17 -14.10
N TYR A 66 -7.08 -15.47 -14.04
CA TYR A 66 -7.89 -16.49 -14.70
C TYR A 66 -9.25 -16.64 -14.01
N GLU A 67 -10.30 -16.90 -14.79
CA GLU A 67 -11.64 -17.19 -14.24
C GLU A 67 -11.61 -18.42 -13.31
N ASN A 68 -12.51 -18.42 -12.33
CA ASN A 68 -12.67 -19.49 -11.34
C ASN A 68 -11.43 -19.72 -10.47
N THR A 69 -10.61 -18.69 -10.27
CA THR A 69 -9.48 -18.71 -9.36
C THR A 69 -9.70 -17.70 -8.22
N LYS A 70 -8.71 -17.61 -7.32
CA LYS A 70 -8.78 -16.67 -6.21
C LYS A 70 -7.67 -15.62 -6.30
N ILE A 71 -7.95 -14.48 -5.71
CA ILE A 71 -6.96 -13.46 -5.37
C ILE A 71 -6.72 -13.55 -3.86
N GLU A 72 -5.47 -13.49 -3.44
CA GLU A 72 -5.10 -13.46 -2.02
C GLU A 72 -4.49 -12.10 -1.68
N ILE A 73 -4.97 -11.48 -0.61
CA ILE A 73 -4.40 -10.28 -0.02
C ILE A 73 -3.83 -10.66 1.33
N GLN A 74 -2.53 -10.48 1.51
CA GLN A 74 -1.87 -10.74 2.78
C GLN A 74 -1.18 -9.47 3.26
N ALA A 75 -1.26 -9.19 4.57
CA ALA A 75 -0.49 -8.11 5.18
C ALA A 75 0.08 -8.54 6.52
N ARG A 76 1.37 -8.28 6.72
CA ARG A 76 2.13 -8.70 7.90
C ARG A 76 3.16 -7.64 8.29
N MET A 77 3.40 -7.54 9.58
CA MET A 77 4.57 -6.83 10.10
C MET A 77 5.84 -7.66 9.84
N LYS A 78 6.84 -7.07 9.20
CA LYS A 78 8.16 -7.68 8.95
C LYS A 78 9.27 -6.66 9.13
N ASN A 79 10.16 -6.89 10.09
CA ASN A 79 11.34 -6.03 10.32
C ASN A 79 10.98 -4.54 10.42
N ASN A 80 10.03 -4.19 11.27
CA ASN A 80 9.51 -2.83 11.48
C ASN A 80 8.89 -2.18 10.22
N LYS A 81 8.55 -2.98 9.21
CA LYS A 81 7.82 -2.55 8.02
C LYS A 81 6.57 -3.39 7.83
N ILE A 82 5.58 -2.82 7.19
CA ILE A 82 4.38 -3.56 6.81
C ILE A 82 4.54 -4.02 5.37
N GLU A 83 4.53 -5.34 5.17
CA GLU A 83 4.52 -5.94 3.84
C GLU A 83 3.10 -6.35 3.46
N ILE A 84 2.59 -5.84 2.34
CA ILE A 84 1.28 -6.16 1.77
C ILE A 84 1.51 -6.87 0.45
N THR A 85 0.96 -8.07 0.29
CA THR A 85 1.10 -8.89 -0.92
C THR A 85 -0.26 -9.17 -1.53
N PHE A 86 -0.41 -8.89 -2.82
CA PHE A 86 -1.56 -9.26 -3.64
C PHE A 86 -1.12 -10.37 -4.59
N THR A 87 -1.72 -11.54 -4.49
CA THR A 87 -1.38 -12.71 -5.31
C THR A 87 -2.56 -13.09 -6.19
N ASN A 88 -2.33 -13.26 -7.48
CA ASN A 88 -3.33 -13.76 -8.43
C ASN A 88 -2.73 -14.82 -9.38
N SER A 89 -3.59 -15.70 -9.89
CA SER A 89 -3.25 -16.66 -10.94
C SER A 89 -3.52 -16.07 -12.32
N GLY A 90 -2.53 -16.01 -13.17
CA GLY A 90 -2.65 -15.39 -14.50
C GLY A 90 -1.43 -15.70 -15.37
N ASP A 91 -1.37 -15.10 -16.54
CA ASP A 91 -0.23 -15.25 -17.44
C ASP A 91 1.05 -14.70 -16.76
N ARG A 92 2.14 -15.45 -16.93
CA ARG A 92 3.44 -15.04 -16.40
C ARG A 92 3.90 -13.73 -17.01
N ILE A 93 4.34 -12.82 -16.18
CA ILE A 93 5.02 -11.60 -16.61
C ILE A 93 6.50 -11.94 -16.84
N PRO A 94 7.05 -11.70 -18.05
CA PRO A 94 8.47 -11.90 -18.31
C PRO A 94 9.36 -11.10 -17.33
N GLY A 95 10.46 -11.70 -16.91
CA GLY A 95 11.33 -11.12 -15.87
C GLY A 95 11.89 -9.74 -16.20
N ASP A 96 12.19 -9.49 -17.48
CA ASP A 96 12.63 -8.19 -18.01
C ASP A 96 11.52 -7.11 -17.98
N MET A 97 10.26 -7.52 -17.88
CA MET A 97 9.11 -6.62 -17.82
C MET A 97 8.67 -6.29 -16.39
N LEU A 98 9.11 -7.02 -15.37
CA LEU A 98 8.66 -6.84 -13.97
C LEU A 98 8.92 -5.45 -13.38
N GLN A 99 9.89 -4.72 -13.89
CA GLN A 99 10.13 -3.32 -13.52
C GLN A 99 9.33 -2.36 -14.40
N THR A 100 9.22 -2.67 -15.69
CA THR A 100 8.60 -1.82 -16.69
C THR A 100 7.08 -1.71 -16.52
N ILE A 101 6.42 -2.71 -15.92
CA ILE A 101 4.96 -2.66 -15.67
C ILE A 101 4.52 -1.48 -14.76
N PHE A 102 5.45 -0.86 -14.04
CA PHE A 102 5.21 0.33 -13.23
C PHE A 102 5.48 1.65 -13.97
N GLU A 103 5.86 1.60 -15.25
CA GLU A 103 6.03 2.79 -16.07
C GLU A 103 4.69 3.28 -16.61
N LYS A 104 4.59 4.60 -16.81
CA LYS A 104 3.37 5.23 -17.34
C LYS A 104 3.09 4.73 -18.75
N PHE A 105 1.82 4.41 -19.03
CA PHE A 105 1.33 3.94 -20.34
C PHE A 105 1.85 2.58 -20.78
N TYR A 106 2.55 1.85 -19.91
CA TYR A 106 3.01 0.51 -20.24
C TYR A 106 1.88 -0.52 -20.11
N ARG A 107 1.81 -1.46 -21.07
CA ARG A 107 0.88 -2.61 -21.08
C ARG A 107 1.61 -3.80 -21.67
N VAL A 108 1.48 -4.96 -21.03
CA VAL A 108 2.09 -6.23 -21.51
C VAL A 108 1.45 -6.68 -22.82
N ASP A 109 0.15 -6.40 -23.03
CA ASP A 109 -0.60 -6.74 -24.26
C ASP A 109 -1.39 -5.56 -24.80
N ASN A 110 -1.07 -5.14 -26.02
CA ASN A 110 -1.87 -4.18 -26.78
C ASN A 110 -3.17 -4.77 -27.37
N SER A 111 -3.37 -6.09 -27.29
CA SER A 111 -4.44 -6.82 -27.98
C SER A 111 -5.72 -7.01 -27.18
N ARG A 112 -5.73 -6.83 -25.87
CA ARG A 112 -6.94 -6.93 -25.03
C ARG A 112 -7.58 -5.56 -24.80
N SER A 113 -8.01 -4.92 -25.90
CA SER A 113 -8.78 -3.66 -25.86
C SER A 113 -10.29 -3.92 -25.63
N THR A 114 -10.65 -4.72 -24.66
CA THR A 114 -12.06 -4.91 -24.29
C THR A 114 -12.35 -4.24 -22.94
N GLY A 115 -12.86 -3.02 -23.01
CA GLY A 115 -13.81 -2.41 -22.05
C GLY A 115 -13.43 -2.15 -20.59
N THR A 116 -12.44 -2.83 -20.03
CA THR A 116 -12.09 -2.73 -18.60
C THR A 116 -10.60 -2.48 -18.32
N GLY A 117 -9.78 -2.40 -19.36
CA GLY A 117 -8.36 -2.11 -19.23
C GLY A 117 -8.12 -0.61 -19.12
N GLY A 118 -7.78 -0.11 -17.96
CA GLY A 118 -7.38 1.28 -17.72
C GLY A 118 -6.21 1.71 -18.63
N ALA A 119 -5.96 3.02 -18.69
CA ALA A 119 -4.97 3.67 -19.57
C ALA A 119 -3.49 3.29 -19.33
N GLY A 120 -3.19 2.22 -18.57
CA GLY A 120 -1.81 1.85 -18.21
C GLY A 120 -1.18 2.80 -17.18
N LEU A 121 -1.99 3.49 -16.40
CA LEU A 121 -1.54 4.46 -15.40
C LEU A 121 -1.66 3.94 -13.96
N GLY A 122 -2.47 2.92 -13.70
CA GLY A 122 -2.81 2.48 -12.34
C GLY A 122 -1.59 2.06 -11.51
N LEU A 123 -0.73 1.18 -12.05
CA LEU A 123 0.48 0.73 -11.36
C LEU A 123 1.54 1.83 -11.24
N ALA A 124 1.65 2.71 -12.24
CA ALA A 124 2.57 3.85 -12.18
C ALA A 124 2.16 4.85 -11.09
N ILE A 125 0.84 5.12 -10.97
CA ILE A 125 0.29 5.96 -9.89
C ILE A 125 0.50 5.28 -8.52
N ALA A 126 0.25 3.97 -8.43
CA ALA A 126 0.49 3.22 -7.19
C ALA A 126 1.95 3.33 -6.75
N LYS A 127 2.90 3.16 -7.67
CA LYS A 127 4.34 3.32 -7.38
C LYS A 127 4.66 4.72 -6.88
N GLU A 128 4.21 5.76 -7.57
CA GLU A 128 4.46 7.15 -7.18
C GLU A 128 3.92 7.45 -5.77
N ILE A 129 2.72 6.98 -5.45
CA ILE A 129 2.12 7.16 -4.12
C ILE A 129 2.89 6.38 -3.05
N VAL A 130 3.27 5.12 -3.31
CA VAL A 130 4.03 4.30 -2.36
C VAL A 130 5.39 4.94 -2.07
N GLU A 131 6.09 5.44 -3.09
CA GLU A 131 7.37 6.14 -2.94
C GLU A 131 7.22 7.45 -2.17
N LEU A 132 6.10 8.17 -2.31
CA LEU A 132 5.78 9.35 -1.50
C LEU A 132 5.56 9.02 -0.02
N HIS A 133 5.23 7.78 0.32
CA HIS A 133 5.08 7.27 1.68
C HIS A 133 6.36 6.56 2.18
N ASP A 134 7.53 6.83 1.57
CA ASP A 134 8.81 6.18 1.88
C ASP A 134 8.75 4.64 1.79
N GLY A 135 7.80 4.13 1.03
CA GLY A 135 7.59 2.72 0.77
C GLY A 135 8.26 2.24 -0.52
N GLN A 136 8.05 0.96 -0.81
CA GLN A 136 8.50 0.30 -2.02
C GLN A 136 7.39 -0.56 -2.60
N ILE A 137 7.33 -0.66 -3.92
CA ILE A 137 6.46 -1.59 -4.64
C ILE A 137 7.29 -2.41 -5.61
N MET A 138 7.03 -3.70 -5.68
CA MET A 138 7.64 -4.62 -6.61
C MET A 138 6.67 -5.67 -7.10
N ALA A 139 7.01 -6.35 -8.19
CA ALA A 139 6.27 -7.50 -8.69
C ALA A 139 7.19 -8.72 -8.82
N LYS A 140 6.60 -9.89 -8.59
CA LYS A 140 7.18 -11.21 -8.88
C LYS A 140 6.18 -12.00 -9.70
N SER A 141 6.65 -12.80 -10.64
CA SER A 141 5.77 -13.66 -11.43
C SER A 141 6.49 -14.97 -11.78
N ASP A 142 5.78 -16.05 -11.61
CA ASP A 142 6.18 -17.38 -12.04
C ASP A 142 5.08 -18.02 -12.93
N ASP A 143 5.16 -19.29 -13.20
CA ASP A 143 4.21 -19.98 -14.09
C ASP A 143 2.83 -20.22 -13.44
N LEU A 144 2.69 -19.97 -12.13
CA LEU A 144 1.46 -20.20 -11.37
C LEU A 144 0.83 -18.89 -10.91
N HIS A 145 1.65 -17.93 -10.47
CA HIS A 145 1.16 -16.74 -9.79
C HIS A 145 1.93 -15.48 -10.18
N THR A 146 1.23 -14.37 -10.11
CA THR A 146 1.81 -13.03 -10.07
C THR A 146 1.55 -12.42 -8.69
N GLN A 147 2.56 -11.80 -8.11
CA GLN A 147 2.51 -11.12 -6.82
C GLN A 147 2.91 -9.67 -6.96
N PHE A 148 2.09 -8.77 -6.44
CA PHE A 148 2.45 -7.37 -6.20
C PHE A 148 2.72 -7.21 -4.72
N ILE A 149 3.89 -6.70 -4.37
CA ILE A 149 4.35 -6.56 -3.00
C ILE A 149 4.59 -5.08 -2.71
N VAL A 150 3.86 -4.54 -1.75
CA VAL A 150 4.01 -3.18 -1.24
C VAL A 150 4.62 -3.26 0.15
N THR A 151 5.66 -2.47 0.40
CA THR A 151 6.27 -2.34 1.72
C THR A 151 6.13 -0.88 2.17
N LEU A 152 5.56 -0.67 3.35
CA LEU A 152 5.41 0.64 3.97
C LEU A 152 6.15 0.67 5.31
N PRO A 153 6.73 1.81 5.72
CA PRO A 153 7.26 1.97 7.06
C PRO A 153 6.12 1.83 8.08
N SER A 154 6.37 1.15 9.20
CA SER A 154 5.44 1.14 10.32
C SER A 154 5.63 2.39 11.17
N GLU A 155 4.65 2.70 12.02
CA GLU A 155 4.74 3.81 12.97
C GLU A 155 5.99 3.69 13.87
N ASN A 156 6.34 2.48 14.32
CA ASN A 156 7.52 2.22 15.13
C ASN A 156 8.84 2.53 14.41
N GLU A 157 8.93 2.34 13.10
CA GLU A 157 10.15 2.68 12.32
C GLU A 157 10.35 4.19 12.24
N LEU A 158 9.27 4.96 12.23
CA LEU A 158 9.32 6.41 12.22
C LEU A 158 9.82 6.95 13.56
N GLU A 159 9.41 6.37 14.69
CA GLU A 159 9.87 6.76 16.04
C GLU A 159 11.35 6.40 16.28
N GLU A 160 11.83 5.23 15.90
CA GLU A 160 13.23 4.81 16.03
C GLU A 160 14.18 5.71 15.24
N ASN A 161 13.78 6.17 14.06
CA ASN A 161 14.55 7.12 13.26
C ASN A 161 14.60 8.52 13.89
N GLU A 162 13.58 8.92 14.66
CA GLU A 162 13.58 10.17 15.42
C GLU A 162 14.47 10.10 16.67
N GLU A 163 14.50 8.97 17.39
CA GLU A 163 15.33 8.80 18.57
C GLU A 163 16.82 8.63 18.23
N GLY A 164 17.15 7.91 17.19
CA GLY A 164 18.52 7.78 16.67
C GLY A 164 19.12 9.12 16.24
N SER A 165 18.30 10.07 15.80
CA SER A 165 18.72 11.42 15.38
C SER A 165 18.93 12.39 16.54
N LYS A 166 18.40 12.11 17.74
CA LYS A 166 18.55 12.99 18.93
C LYS A 166 19.95 12.92 19.57
N ASN A 167 20.76 11.91 19.23
CA ASN A 167 22.13 11.76 19.73
C ASN A 167 23.22 12.45 18.89
N GLU A 168 22.87 13.02 17.75
CA GLU A 168 23.78 13.84 16.93
C GLU A 168 23.25 15.27 16.76
N ILE A 169 23.79 16.18 17.61
CA ILE A 169 23.86 17.64 17.46
C ILE A 169 22.60 18.38 16.98
N HIS A 170 22.10 19.27 17.82
CA HIS A 170 21.14 20.35 17.59
C HIS A 170 21.26 21.02 16.21
N THR A 171 20.67 20.43 15.19
CA THR A 171 20.27 21.13 13.98
C THR A 171 18.85 20.70 13.64
N HIS A 172 17.98 21.65 13.45
CA HIS A 172 16.60 21.45 12.99
C HIS A 172 16.60 20.58 11.74
N ARG A 173 16.43 19.27 11.89
CA ARG A 173 16.16 18.39 10.76
C ARG A 173 14.70 18.52 10.38
N ARG A 174 14.49 19.07 9.22
CA ARG A 174 13.21 19.00 8.52
C ARG A 174 13.10 17.60 7.96
N HIS A 175 12.16 16.80 8.45
CA HIS A 175 11.83 15.55 7.78
C HIS A 175 11.17 15.85 6.43
N THR A 176 11.62 15.17 5.40
CA THR A 176 11.05 15.29 4.06
C THR A 176 10.29 14.02 3.75
N PHE A 177 9.00 14.12 3.50
CA PHE A 177 8.21 13.06 2.91
C PHE A 177 8.38 13.17 1.39
N GLY A 178 8.86 12.11 0.73
CA GLY A 178 9.12 12.16 -0.70
C GLY A 178 10.10 13.26 -1.13
N GLY A 179 11.11 13.59 -0.29
CA GLY A 179 12.10 14.62 -0.56
C GLY A 179 11.65 16.06 -0.29
N ARG A 180 10.48 16.27 0.31
CA ARG A 180 9.95 17.61 0.66
C ARG A 180 9.81 17.80 2.17
N PRO A 181 10.00 19.00 2.70
CA PRO A 181 9.84 19.28 4.12
C PRO A 181 8.35 19.20 4.50
N VAL A 182 8.03 18.35 5.46
CA VAL A 182 6.71 18.26 6.08
C VAL A 182 6.82 18.69 7.54
N HIS A 183 5.97 19.62 7.96
CA HIS A 183 5.90 20.04 9.36
C HIS A 183 4.97 19.12 10.15
N TRP A 184 5.54 18.26 10.97
CA TRP A 184 4.82 17.43 11.92
C TRP A 184 4.39 18.25 13.13
N LYS A 185 3.10 18.27 13.42
CA LYS A 185 2.61 18.60 14.76
C LYS A 185 2.06 17.30 15.35
N LEU A 186 2.83 16.70 16.24
CA LEU A 186 2.34 15.63 17.09
C LEU A 186 1.09 16.12 17.84
N PRO A 187 -0.01 15.36 17.87
CA PRO A 187 -1.10 15.65 18.79
C PRO A 187 -0.55 15.55 20.21
N LYS A 188 -0.65 16.64 20.98
CA LYS A 188 -0.28 16.63 22.40
C LYS A 188 -1.12 15.59 23.11
N GLY A 189 -0.49 14.51 23.57
CA GLY A 189 -1.12 13.50 24.40
C GLY A 189 -1.86 14.17 25.54
N LYS A 190 -3.14 13.84 25.71
CA LYS A 190 -3.92 14.25 26.87
C LYS A 190 -3.27 13.65 28.12
N ALA A 191 -2.57 14.46 28.87
CA ALA A 191 -2.15 14.10 30.21
C ALA A 191 -3.42 13.77 31.02
N GLY A 192 -3.59 12.50 31.35
CA GLY A 192 -4.62 12.05 32.26
C GLY A 192 -4.38 12.67 33.64
N LYS A 193 -5.22 13.61 34.03
CA LYS A 193 -5.32 14.02 35.42
C LYS A 193 -5.95 12.87 36.21
N GLY A 194 -5.12 12.16 36.97
CA GLY A 194 -5.61 11.30 38.03
C GLY A 194 -6.18 12.19 39.14
N ASP A 195 -7.49 12.20 39.31
CA ASP A 195 -8.14 12.68 40.52
C ASP A 195 -7.93 11.64 41.60
N MET A 196 -7.03 11.94 42.52
CA MET A 196 -7.05 11.36 43.86
C MET A 196 -8.14 12.08 44.64
N ASP A 197 -9.25 11.42 44.84
CA ASP A 197 -10.22 11.82 45.88
C ASP A 197 -9.93 11.02 47.14
N GLN A 198 -9.53 11.75 48.19
CA GLN A 198 -9.46 11.29 49.56
C GLN A 198 -10.67 11.87 50.29
N SER A 199 -11.58 11.01 50.67
CA SER A 199 -12.33 11.18 51.93
C SER A 199 -13.10 9.88 52.23
#